data_828552da1b34fd02ba099886a2c7093e
#
_entry.id   828552da1b34fd02ba099886a2c7093e
#
_cell.length_a   1.000
_cell.length_b   1.000
_cell.length_c   1.000
_cell.angle_alpha   90.00
_cell.angle_beta   90.00
_cell.angle_gamma   90.00
#
_symmetry.space_group_name_H-M   'P 1'
#
loop_
_entity.id
_entity.type
_entity.pdbx_description
1 polymer ?
#
loop_
_entity_poly.entity_id
_entity_poly.type
_entity_poly.pdbx_seq_one_letter_code
_entity_poly.pdbx_strand_id
1 'polypeptide(L)'
;MNIIKKYITATAIMACGACLNANAQVVYVEDEEKDIIVTNEEGDEETIDLPEAMLQNLDSLLNLYNAKMYLRPDESCNMRDVNPFFEPEVYQDRLKRLPTVIEMPYNDIVQRFIERYATKLRRSVSLMLGASNFYMPLFEQALETYSLPLELKYLPVIESALNPTAVSRVGATGLWQFMMTTGQQYGLKVNTLIDERRDPMKASYAAAHYLSDLYRIFGDWNLVIAAYNAGPDNINKAIRRAGGVKDYWQIYP
;
A
#
# COMPACT_ATOMS: atom_id res chain seq x y z
N MET A 1 24.36 -25.12 18.60
CA MET A 1 25.34 -24.53 19.56
C MET A 1 24.91 -23.10 19.81
N ASN A 2 24.44 -22.88 20.98
CA ASN A 2 23.78 -21.74 21.63
C ASN A 2 23.93 -20.36 21.00
N ILE A 3 22.80 -19.70 20.72
CA ILE A 3 22.71 -18.25 20.60
C ILE A 3 21.82 -17.75 21.73
N ILE A 4 22.42 -16.91 22.52
CA ILE A 4 22.01 -16.35 23.79
C ILE A 4 20.83 -15.38 23.57
N LYS A 5 19.70 -15.69 24.21
CA LYS A 5 18.61 -14.73 24.42
C LYS A 5 19.08 -13.65 25.40
N LYS A 6 19.16 -12.40 24.97
CA LYS A 6 19.30 -11.25 25.86
C LYS A 6 17.92 -10.70 26.21
N TYR A 7 17.48 -10.98 27.40
CA TYR A 7 16.40 -10.23 28.05
C TYR A 7 16.96 -8.91 28.57
N ILE A 8 16.35 -7.80 28.18
CA ILE A 8 16.55 -6.52 28.86
C ILE A 8 15.25 -6.23 29.60
N THR A 9 15.24 -6.51 30.88
CA THR A 9 14.26 -6.01 31.83
C THR A 9 14.70 -4.60 32.23
N ALA A 10 13.97 -3.57 31.79
CA ALA A 10 14.12 -2.23 32.32
C ALA A 10 13.04 -2.01 33.38
N THR A 11 13.47 -2.17 34.64
CA THR A 11 12.70 -1.75 35.82
C THR A 11 13.04 -0.29 36.08
N ALA A 12 12.13 0.63 35.84
CA ALA A 12 12.21 2.02 36.29
C ALA A 12 11.21 2.21 37.44
N ILE A 13 11.74 2.39 38.63
CA ILE A 13 11.03 2.79 39.84
C ILE A 13 10.98 4.33 39.86
N MET A 14 9.79 4.87 39.70
CA MET A 14 8.92 5.54 40.64
C MET A 14 9.43 6.79 41.40
N ALA A 15 8.81 7.93 41.29
CA ALA A 15 8.02 8.47 42.38
C ALA A 15 7.28 9.76 42.03
N CYS A 16 6.04 9.74 42.42
CA CYS A 16 5.21 10.82 42.94
C CYS A 16 4.35 11.67 42.00
N GLY A 17 3.06 11.49 42.21
CA GLY A 17 2.09 12.57 42.18
C GLY A 17 0.92 12.41 41.20
N ALA A 18 -0.10 11.75 41.70
CA ALA A 18 -1.54 11.96 41.45
C ALA A 18 -2.04 12.24 40.00
N CYS A 19 -2.99 11.38 39.60
CA CYS A 19 -4.07 11.61 38.65
C CYS A 19 -3.73 11.46 37.15
N LEU A 20 -4.15 10.37 36.67
CA LEU A 20 -5.04 10.09 35.57
C LEU A 20 -4.69 8.73 34.96
N ASN A 21 -5.54 7.76 35.23
CA ASN A 21 -5.54 6.46 34.56
C ASN A 21 -5.80 6.63 33.07
N ALA A 22 -4.76 6.49 32.28
CA ALA A 22 -4.88 6.08 30.89
C ALA A 22 -3.93 4.91 30.71
N ASN A 23 -4.41 3.70 30.97
CA ASN A 23 -3.74 2.48 30.56
C ASN A 23 -3.78 2.37 29.04
N ALA A 24 -2.87 3.05 28.38
CA ALA A 24 -2.49 2.71 27.03
C ALA A 24 -1.51 1.53 27.13
N GLN A 25 -2.03 0.32 27.19
CA GLN A 25 -1.25 -0.87 26.96
C GLN A 25 -0.81 -0.82 25.48
N VAL A 26 0.44 -0.47 25.26
CA VAL A 26 1.09 -0.67 23.96
C VAL A 26 1.28 -2.17 23.81
N VAL A 27 0.34 -2.81 23.16
CA VAL A 27 0.50 -4.20 22.72
C VAL A 27 1.46 -4.14 21.53
N TYR A 28 2.71 -4.49 21.79
CA TYR A 28 3.64 -4.84 20.72
C TYR A 28 3.09 -6.12 20.09
N VAL A 29 2.52 -6.01 18.92
CA VAL A 29 2.23 -7.18 18.07
C VAL A 29 3.59 -7.64 17.55
N GLU A 30 4.05 -8.80 18.04
CA GLU A 30 5.25 -9.43 17.50
C GLU A 30 5.10 -9.62 15.99
N ASP A 31 6.23 -9.39 15.30
CA ASP A 31 6.42 -9.44 13.84
C ASP A 31 6.24 -10.87 13.26
N GLU A 32 5.11 -11.51 13.49
CA GLU A 32 4.83 -12.79 12.89
C GLU A 32 3.91 -12.65 11.68
N GLU A 33 4.43 -13.11 10.54
CA GLU A 33 3.83 -13.19 9.21
C GLU A 33 3.69 -11.85 8.45
N LYS A 34 4.80 -11.40 7.90
CA LYS A 34 4.87 -10.27 6.95
C LYS A 34 4.29 -10.62 5.59
N ASP A 35 4.19 -11.88 5.26
CA ASP A 35 4.00 -12.39 3.93
C ASP A 35 2.63 -13.07 3.76
N ILE A 36 2.05 -12.94 2.56
CA ILE A 36 0.88 -13.71 2.16
C ILE A 36 1.39 -14.93 1.39
N ILE A 37 1.21 -16.12 1.93
CA ILE A 37 1.56 -17.36 1.26
C ILE A 37 0.38 -17.78 0.38
N VAL A 38 0.64 -17.93 -0.91
CA VAL A 38 -0.32 -18.41 -1.91
C VAL A 38 0.21 -19.71 -2.48
N THR A 39 -0.63 -20.73 -2.53
CA THR A 39 -0.29 -22.00 -3.16
C THR A 39 -0.82 -21.99 -4.59
N ASN A 40 0.04 -22.24 -5.57
CA ASN A 40 -0.36 -22.36 -6.98
C ASN A 40 -1.07 -23.71 -7.26
N GLU A 41 -1.58 -23.89 -8.48
CA GLU A 41 -2.27 -25.13 -8.86
C GLU A 41 -1.35 -26.36 -8.87
N GLU A 42 -0.03 -26.17 -8.90
CA GLU A 42 1.00 -27.22 -8.85
C GLU A 42 1.39 -27.59 -7.41
N GLY A 43 0.88 -26.82 -6.41
CA GLY A 43 1.11 -27.08 -4.99
C GLY A 43 2.35 -26.37 -4.43
N ASP A 44 3.00 -25.51 -5.20
CA ASP A 44 4.13 -24.70 -4.73
C ASP A 44 3.63 -23.49 -3.97
N GLU A 45 4.31 -23.18 -2.86
CA GLU A 45 4.03 -22.00 -2.05
C GLU A 45 4.82 -20.80 -2.55
N GLU A 46 4.11 -19.74 -2.94
CA GLU A 46 4.67 -18.47 -3.30
C GLU A 46 4.35 -17.43 -2.23
N THR A 47 5.36 -16.68 -1.83
CA THR A 47 5.24 -15.63 -0.83
C THR A 47 5.03 -14.30 -1.53
N ILE A 48 3.91 -13.64 -1.26
CA ILE A 48 3.64 -12.29 -1.73
C ILE A 48 4.05 -11.31 -0.63
N ASP A 49 5.14 -10.60 -0.85
CA ASP A 49 5.62 -9.56 0.06
C ASP A 49 4.65 -8.38 0.11
N LEU A 50 4.35 -7.91 1.31
CA LEU A 50 3.70 -6.61 1.47
C LEU A 50 4.68 -5.50 1.11
N PRO A 51 4.20 -4.39 0.51
CA PRO A 51 5.04 -3.24 0.25
C PRO A 51 5.79 -2.81 1.52
N GLU A 52 7.12 -2.63 1.40
CA GLU A 52 7.98 -2.25 2.53
C GLU A 52 7.47 -1.00 3.26
N ALA A 53 6.84 -0.07 2.54
CA ALA A 53 6.29 1.13 3.11
C ALA A 53 5.13 0.88 4.08
N MET A 54 4.43 -0.25 3.95
CA MET A 54 3.38 -0.67 4.90
C MET A 54 3.97 -1.28 6.17
N LEU A 55 5.21 -1.77 6.10
CA LEU A 55 5.92 -2.40 7.20
C LEU A 55 6.86 -1.44 7.92
N GLN A 56 7.25 -0.33 7.25
CA GLN A 56 8.20 0.65 7.78
C GLN A 56 7.49 1.80 8.48
N ASN A 57 7.87 2.01 9.73
CA ASN A 57 7.76 3.26 10.50
C ASN A 57 6.36 3.87 10.64
N LEU A 58 5.36 3.04 10.92
CA LEU A 58 4.04 3.45 11.39
C LEU A 58 4.10 4.44 12.57
N ASP A 59 5.14 4.32 13.40
CA ASP A 59 5.34 5.19 14.57
C ASP A 59 5.66 6.64 14.18
N SER A 60 6.39 6.87 13.09
CA SER A 60 6.64 8.24 12.59
C SER A 60 5.39 8.88 12.01
N LEU A 61 4.58 8.13 11.27
CA LEU A 61 3.27 8.59 10.77
C LEU A 61 2.28 8.81 11.91
N LEU A 62 2.29 7.95 12.94
CA LEU A 62 1.50 8.09 14.14
C LEU A 62 1.90 9.32 14.96
N ASN A 63 3.19 9.60 15.11
CA ASN A 63 3.67 10.78 15.81
C ASN A 63 3.25 12.07 15.10
N LEU A 64 3.31 12.11 13.75
CA LEU A 64 2.78 13.21 12.97
C LEU A 64 1.26 13.37 13.12
N TYR A 65 0.54 12.25 13.24
CA TYR A 65 -0.92 12.23 13.42
C TYR A 65 -1.34 12.58 14.84
N ASN A 66 -0.64 12.05 15.84
CA ASN A 66 -0.89 12.34 17.26
C ASN A 66 -0.53 13.78 17.66
N ALA A 67 0.39 14.41 16.91
CA ALA A 67 0.69 15.84 17.05
C ALA A 67 -0.46 16.74 16.57
N LYS A 68 -1.40 16.22 15.78
CA LYS A 68 -2.61 16.95 15.39
C LYS A 68 -3.70 16.75 16.44
N MET A 69 -3.78 17.68 17.38
CA MET A 69 -4.79 17.72 18.48
C MET A 69 -6.27 17.83 18.02
N TYR A 70 -6.56 17.59 16.73
CA TYR A 70 -7.89 17.79 16.15
C TYR A 70 -8.73 16.51 15.99
N LEU A 71 -8.15 15.35 16.20
CA LEU A 71 -8.88 14.10 16.11
C LEU A 71 -9.30 13.65 17.51
N ARG A 72 -10.41 14.17 18.00
CA ARG A 72 -11.12 13.49 19.10
C ARG A 72 -11.68 12.18 18.53
N PRO A 73 -11.42 11.04 19.18
CA PRO A 73 -12.05 9.79 18.79
C PRO A 73 -13.57 9.98 18.83
N ASP A 74 -14.27 9.59 17.77
CA ASP A 74 -15.71 9.50 17.80
C ASP A 74 -16.11 8.38 18.76
N GLU A 75 -16.53 8.74 19.97
CA GLU A 75 -16.93 7.79 21.02
C GLU A 75 -18.23 7.05 20.66
N SER A 76 -18.98 7.53 19.68
CA SER A 76 -20.18 6.84 19.18
C SER A 76 -19.85 5.59 18.37
N CYS A 77 -18.61 5.46 17.89
CA CYS A 77 -18.15 4.30 17.14
C CYS A 77 -17.60 3.20 18.06
N ASN A 78 -18.49 2.53 18.80
CA ASN A 78 -18.14 1.47 19.76
C ASN A 78 -17.61 0.16 19.14
N MET A 79 -17.31 0.13 17.84
CA MET A 79 -16.93 -1.08 17.11
C MET A 79 -15.45 -1.10 16.72
N ARG A 80 -14.57 -0.47 17.49
CA ARG A 80 -13.14 -0.35 17.17
C ARG A 80 -12.42 -1.70 16.99
N ASP A 81 -12.85 -2.70 17.75
CA ASP A 81 -12.16 -3.99 17.81
C ASP A 81 -12.95 -5.12 17.13
N VAL A 82 -14.10 -4.79 16.52
CA VAL A 82 -14.89 -5.78 15.79
C VAL A 82 -14.53 -5.73 14.32
N ASN A 83 -13.93 -6.79 13.82
CA ASN A 83 -13.75 -7.01 12.39
C ASN A 83 -14.94 -7.82 11.88
N PRO A 84 -15.89 -7.21 11.14
CA PRO A 84 -16.97 -7.97 10.57
C PRO A 84 -16.40 -8.96 9.54
N PHE A 85 -16.69 -10.22 9.74
CA PHE A 85 -16.45 -11.25 8.75
C PHE A 85 -17.67 -11.34 7.85
N PHE A 86 -17.46 -11.43 6.55
CA PHE A 86 -18.50 -11.59 5.56
C PHE A 86 -18.20 -12.81 4.68
N GLU A 87 -19.24 -13.50 4.26
CA GLU A 87 -19.11 -14.57 3.29
C GLU A 87 -18.61 -14.05 1.93
N PRO A 88 -17.91 -14.88 1.14
CA PRO A 88 -17.33 -14.49 -0.15
C PRO A 88 -18.30 -13.80 -1.10
N GLU A 89 -19.56 -14.24 -1.10
CA GLU A 89 -20.63 -13.70 -1.94
C GLU A 89 -20.91 -12.22 -1.66
N VAL A 90 -20.78 -11.81 -0.40
CA VAL A 90 -20.95 -10.41 0.02
C VAL A 90 -19.84 -9.52 -0.57
N TYR A 91 -18.60 -10.01 -0.56
CA TYR A 91 -17.48 -9.28 -1.17
C TYR A 91 -17.63 -9.21 -2.69
N GLN A 92 -18.01 -10.30 -3.34
CA GLN A 92 -18.26 -10.33 -4.78
C GLN A 92 -19.37 -9.34 -5.19
N ASP A 93 -20.48 -9.32 -4.45
CA ASP A 93 -21.59 -8.39 -4.71
C ASP A 93 -21.14 -6.94 -4.50
N ARG A 94 -20.38 -6.65 -3.46
CA ARG A 94 -19.84 -5.30 -3.22
C ARG A 94 -18.90 -4.85 -4.34
N LEU A 95 -17.98 -5.71 -4.79
CA LEU A 95 -17.07 -5.40 -5.89
C LEU A 95 -17.81 -5.14 -7.20
N LYS A 96 -18.84 -5.95 -7.52
CA LYS A 96 -19.68 -5.78 -8.71
C LYS A 96 -20.47 -4.47 -8.73
N ARG A 97 -20.75 -3.91 -7.55
CA ARG A 97 -21.50 -2.64 -7.43
C ARG A 97 -20.60 -1.40 -7.51
N LEU A 98 -19.29 -1.57 -7.46
CA LEU A 98 -18.40 -0.43 -7.61
C LEU A 98 -18.45 0.09 -9.06
N PRO A 99 -18.68 1.40 -9.25
CA PRO A 99 -18.68 2.00 -10.58
C PRO A 99 -17.24 2.22 -11.06
N THR A 100 -16.53 1.12 -11.34
CA THR A 100 -15.13 1.15 -11.74
C THR A 100 -14.95 0.93 -13.23
N VAL A 101 -13.95 1.58 -13.82
CA VAL A 101 -13.49 1.34 -15.20
C VAL A 101 -12.56 0.12 -15.24
N ILE A 102 -11.77 -0.06 -14.17
CA ILE A 102 -10.85 -1.20 -14.03
C ILE A 102 -11.66 -2.40 -13.55
N GLU A 103 -11.51 -3.53 -14.22
CA GLU A 103 -12.15 -4.77 -13.81
C GLU A 103 -11.59 -5.22 -12.44
N MET A 104 -12.51 -5.53 -11.53
CA MET A 104 -12.21 -5.94 -10.15
C MET A 104 -12.61 -7.42 -9.95
N PRO A 105 -11.82 -8.38 -10.45
CA PRO A 105 -12.12 -9.80 -10.26
C PRO A 105 -12.02 -10.18 -8.79
N TYR A 106 -12.82 -11.15 -8.38
CA TYR A 106 -12.75 -11.75 -7.06
C TYR A 106 -12.20 -13.18 -7.16
N ASN A 107 -11.17 -13.47 -6.40
CA ASN A 107 -10.57 -14.79 -6.24
C ASN A 107 -10.00 -14.93 -4.82
N ASP A 108 -9.43 -16.08 -4.51
CA ASP A 108 -8.90 -16.38 -3.18
C ASP A 108 -7.75 -15.43 -2.77
N ILE A 109 -6.96 -14.97 -3.74
CA ILE A 109 -5.88 -14.01 -3.49
C ILE A 109 -6.48 -12.67 -3.05
N VAL A 110 -7.46 -12.16 -3.80
CA VAL A 110 -8.17 -10.91 -3.48
C VAL A 110 -8.85 -11.01 -2.11
N GLN A 111 -9.48 -12.15 -1.80
CA GLN A 111 -10.09 -12.38 -0.49
C GLN A 111 -9.06 -12.27 0.64
N ARG A 112 -7.91 -12.92 0.52
CA ARG A 112 -6.84 -12.85 1.54
C ARG A 112 -6.34 -11.42 1.76
N PHE A 113 -6.21 -10.63 0.69
CA PHE A 113 -5.87 -9.21 0.82
C PHE A 113 -6.97 -8.42 1.54
N ILE A 114 -8.25 -8.60 1.17
CA ILE A 114 -9.38 -7.93 1.85
C ILE A 114 -9.35 -8.25 3.35
N GLU A 115 -9.23 -9.52 3.72
CA GLU A 115 -9.17 -9.95 5.11
C GLU A 115 -7.97 -9.35 5.84
N ARG A 116 -6.79 -9.34 5.21
CA ARG A 116 -5.58 -8.79 5.81
C ARG A 116 -5.72 -7.29 6.09
N TYR A 117 -6.23 -6.52 5.12
CA TYR A 117 -6.49 -5.08 5.31
C TYR A 117 -7.56 -4.81 6.36
N ALA A 118 -8.62 -5.63 6.39
CA ALA A 118 -9.71 -5.49 7.36
C ALA A 118 -9.33 -5.91 8.79
N THR A 119 -8.30 -6.76 8.96
CA THR A 119 -7.89 -7.32 10.25
C THR A 119 -6.51 -6.85 10.68
N LYS A 120 -5.44 -7.52 10.21
CA LYS A 120 -4.05 -7.30 10.66
C LYS A 120 -3.56 -5.86 10.36
N LEU A 121 -3.94 -5.29 9.22
CA LEU A 121 -3.52 -3.95 8.79
C LEU A 121 -4.50 -2.83 9.17
N ARG A 122 -5.49 -3.10 10.03
CA ARG A 122 -6.55 -2.14 10.37
C ARG A 122 -6.01 -0.79 10.85
N ARG A 123 -4.96 -0.80 11.67
CA ARG A 123 -4.30 0.44 12.13
C ARG A 123 -3.69 1.22 10.97
N SER A 124 -2.98 0.53 10.06
CA SER A 124 -2.42 1.14 8.85
C SER A 124 -3.51 1.71 7.95
N VAL A 125 -4.60 0.96 7.77
CA VAL A 125 -5.78 1.41 7.01
C VAL A 125 -6.37 2.68 7.61
N SER A 126 -6.51 2.77 8.92
CA SER A 126 -7.01 3.98 9.60
C SER A 126 -6.14 5.21 9.31
N LEU A 127 -4.81 5.04 9.33
CA LEU A 127 -3.87 6.12 9.00
C LEU A 127 -3.96 6.52 7.52
N MET A 128 -4.02 5.53 6.62
CA MET A 128 -4.18 5.77 5.19
C MET A 128 -5.49 6.48 4.87
N LEU A 129 -6.59 6.11 5.52
CA LEU A 129 -7.89 6.80 5.39
C LEU A 129 -7.80 8.26 5.83
N GLY A 130 -7.08 8.55 6.91
CA GLY A 130 -6.84 9.93 7.33
C GLY A 130 -6.01 10.71 6.32
N ALA A 131 -4.90 10.13 5.83
CA ALA A 131 -4.03 10.76 4.84
C ALA A 131 -4.72 10.92 3.46
N SER A 132 -5.64 10.04 3.13
CA SER A 132 -6.37 10.05 1.86
C SER A 132 -7.17 11.34 1.65
N ASN A 133 -7.72 11.93 2.71
CA ASN A 133 -8.43 13.21 2.63
C ASN A 133 -7.56 14.34 2.06
N PHE A 134 -6.25 14.25 2.23
CA PHE A 134 -5.32 15.24 1.70
C PHE A 134 -4.79 14.86 0.31
N TYR A 135 -4.41 13.59 0.11
CA TYR A 135 -3.72 13.19 -1.12
C TYR A 135 -4.64 12.80 -2.27
N MET A 136 -5.82 12.19 -1.99
CA MET A 136 -6.71 11.71 -3.07
C MET A 136 -7.12 12.80 -4.07
N PRO A 137 -7.48 14.04 -3.65
CA PRO A 137 -7.80 15.10 -4.60
C PRO A 137 -6.64 15.45 -5.54
N LEU A 138 -5.38 15.40 -5.05
CA LEU A 138 -4.21 15.66 -5.87
C LEU A 138 -4.00 14.56 -6.92
N PHE A 139 -4.21 13.31 -6.52
CA PHE A 139 -4.10 12.17 -7.42
C PHE A 139 -5.20 12.20 -8.50
N GLU A 140 -6.44 12.47 -8.09
CA GLU A 140 -7.58 12.59 -9.00
C GLU A 140 -7.32 13.67 -10.06
N GLN A 141 -6.87 14.85 -9.66
CA GLN A 141 -6.53 15.94 -10.58
C GLN A 141 -5.45 15.52 -11.60
N ALA A 142 -4.41 14.83 -11.16
CA ALA A 142 -3.35 14.34 -12.04
C ALA A 142 -3.87 13.28 -13.02
N LEU A 143 -4.67 12.31 -12.53
CA LEU A 143 -5.25 11.25 -13.34
C LEU A 143 -6.24 11.80 -14.39
N GLU A 144 -7.11 12.72 -14.00
CA GLU A 144 -8.06 13.39 -14.89
C GLU A 144 -7.34 14.14 -16.03
N THR A 145 -6.21 14.80 -15.74
CA THR A 145 -5.41 15.49 -16.74
C THR A 145 -4.97 14.57 -17.89
N TYR A 146 -4.74 13.29 -17.58
CA TYR A 146 -4.37 12.26 -18.56
C TYR A 146 -5.54 11.36 -18.98
N SER A 147 -6.78 11.70 -18.57
CA SER A 147 -7.99 10.91 -18.85
C SER A 147 -7.87 9.43 -18.40
N LEU A 148 -7.30 9.21 -17.23
CA LEU A 148 -7.06 7.89 -16.64
C LEU A 148 -8.17 7.52 -15.64
N PRO A 149 -8.42 6.21 -15.44
CA PRO A 149 -9.33 5.73 -14.40
C PRO A 149 -8.93 6.22 -13.00
N LEU A 150 -9.91 6.72 -12.25
CA LEU A 150 -9.68 7.28 -10.93
C LEU A 150 -9.31 6.22 -9.88
N GLU A 151 -9.57 4.95 -10.15
CA GLU A 151 -9.16 3.83 -9.32
C GLU A 151 -7.63 3.75 -9.15
N LEU A 152 -6.87 4.27 -10.11
CA LEU A 152 -5.41 4.32 -10.04
C LEU A 152 -4.88 5.21 -8.89
N LYS A 153 -5.73 6.07 -8.31
CA LYS A 153 -5.40 6.83 -7.09
C LYS A 153 -5.06 5.96 -5.89
N TYR A 154 -5.44 4.69 -5.91
CA TYR A 154 -5.12 3.75 -4.85
C TYR A 154 -3.73 3.11 -4.99
N LEU A 155 -3.00 3.31 -6.10
CA LEU A 155 -1.62 2.84 -6.22
C LEU A 155 -0.70 3.36 -5.11
N PRO A 156 -0.69 4.67 -4.75
CA PRO A 156 0.12 5.17 -3.64
C PRO A 156 -0.24 4.57 -2.27
N VAL A 157 -1.45 4.05 -2.11
CA VAL A 157 -1.83 3.31 -0.89
C VAL A 157 -1.02 2.02 -0.80
N ILE A 158 -0.90 1.30 -1.91
CA ILE A 158 -0.16 0.05 -2.00
C ILE A 158 1.35 0.32 -2.00
N GLU A 159 1.82 1.31 -2.75
CA GLU A 159 3.24 1.60 -2.95
C GLU A 159 3.94 2.16 -1.69
N SER A 160 3.25 3.01 -0.94
CA SER A 160 3.87 3.79 0.14
C SER A 160 3.03 3.93 1.40
N ALA A 161 1.85 3.30 1.47
CA ALA A 161 0.87 3.59 2.51
C ALA A 161 0.57 5.11 2.66
N LEU A 162 0.62 5.85 1.55
CA LEU A 162 0.50 7.32 1.47
C LEU A 162 1.62 8.08 2.22
N ASN A 163 2.81 7.50 2.35
CA ASN A 163 3.96 8.16 2.95
C ASN A 163 4.82 8.86 1.88
N PRO A 164 4.86 10.21 1.84
CA PRO A 164 5.63 10.94 0.84
C PRO A 164 7.16 10.83 1.03
N THR A 165 7.61 10.36 2.19
CA THR A 165 9.03 10.21 2.50
C THR A 165 9.51 8.76 2.41
N ALA A 166 8.64 7.83 2.04
CA ALA A 166 8.98 6.42 1.92
C ALA A 166 10.16 6.19 0.95
N VAL A 167 11.06 5.29 1.34
CA VAL A 167 12.19 4.84 0.51
C VAL A 167 12.33 3.35 0.68
N SER A 168 12.23 2.61 -0.43
CA SER A 168 12.42 1.16 -0.42
C SER A 168 13.90 0.77 -0.39
N ARG A 169 14.20 -0.50 -0.10
CA ARG A 169 15.57 -1.06 -0.12
C ARG A 169 16.28 -0.86 -1.46
N VAL A 170 15.52 -0.85 -2.55
CA VAL A 170 16.06 -0.65 -3.90
C VAL A 170 16.07 0.81 -4.35
N GLY A 171 15.69 1.75 -3.46
CA GLY A 171 15.77 3.18 -3.70
C GLY A 171 14.56 3.78 -4.42
N ALA A 172 13.45 3.04 -4.55
CA ALA A 172 12.17 3.64 -4.95
C ALA A 172 11.70 4.62 -3.88
N THR A 173 11.19 5.79 -4.27
CA THR A 173 10.99 6.91 -3.35
C THR A 173 9.66 7.61 -3.56
N GLY A 174 9.04 8.04 -2.44
CA GLY A 174 7.87 8.90 -2.39
C GLY A 174 6.54 8.15 -2.49
N LEU A 175 5.44 8.89 -2.62
CA LEU A 175 4.09 8.35 -2.68
C LEU A 175 3.91 7.29 -3.77
N TRP A 176 4.49 7.52 -4.92
CA TRP A 176 4.38 6.69 -6.13
C TRP A 176 5.55 5.72 -6.32
N GLN A 177 6.46 5.63 -5.34
CA GLN A 177 7.64 4.74 -5.34
C GLN A 177 8.45 4.76 -6.66
N PHE A 178 8.71 5.94 -7.18
CA PHE A 178 9.53 6.07 -8.38
C PHE A 178 10.97 5.63 -8.16
N MET A 179 11.47 4.77 -9.04
CA MET A 179 12.91 4.60 -9.21
C MET A 179 13.52 5.89 -9.75
N MET A 180 14.78 6.17 -9.41
CA MET A 180 15.44 7.41 -9.82
C MET A 180 15.39 7.62 -11.34
N THR A 181 15.78 6.61 -12.10
CA THR A 181 15.82 6.67 -13.57
C THR A 181 14.45 6.91 -14.18
N THR A 182 13.43 6.19 -13.69
CA THR A 182 12.06 6.36 -14.17
C THR A 182 11.52 7.74 -13.80
N GLY A 183 11.74 8.21 -12.56
CA GLY A 183 11.32 9.55 -12.16
C GLY A 183 11.93 10.65 -13.05
N GLN A 184 13.23 10.56 -13.33
CA GLN A 184 13.93 11.50 -14.21
C GLN A 184 13.40 11.45 -15.66
N GLN A 185 13.08 10.27 -16.17
CA GLN A 185 12.48 10.08 -17.50
C GLN A 185 11.13 10.78 -17.61
N TYR A 186 10.36 10.84 -16.52
CA TYR A 186 9.07 11.53 -16.45
C TYR A 186 9.16 12.96 -15.88
N GLY A 187 10.36 13.55 -15.92
CA GLY A 187 10.58 14.98 -15.68
C GLY A 187 10.82 15.37 -14.23
N LEU A 188 10.94 14.40 -13.29
CA LEU A 188 11.26 14.69 -11.90
C LEU A 188 12.76 15.00 -11.74
N LYS A 189 13.07 16.11 -11.07
CA LYS A 189 14.44 16.47 -10.71
C LYS A 189 14.88 15.66 -9.50
N VAL A 190 15.94 14.88 -9.69
CA VAL A 190 16.54 14.09 -8.61
C VAL A 190 18.05 14.33 -8.61
N ASN A 191 18.54 14.98 -7.57
CA ASN A 191 19.96 15.25 -7.33
C ASN A 191 20.27 15.26 -5.83
N THR A 192 21.46 15.63 -5.42
CA THR A 192 21.89 15.64 -4.03
C THR A 192 21.14 16.63 -3.13
N LEU A 193 20.49 17.64 -3.68
CA LEU A 193 19.79 18.69 -2.94
C LEU A 193 18.27 18.58 -3.06
N ILE A 194 17.77 18.06 -4.18
CA ILE A 194 16.35 18.02 -4.51
C ILE A 194 15.99 16.61 -4.94
N ASP A 195 14.89 16.08 -4.40
CA ASP A 195 14.28 14.84 -4.84
C ASP A 195 12.77 15.06 -5.03
N GLU A 196 12.36 15.40 -6.28
CA GLU A 196 10.96 15.69 -6.62
C GLU A 196 10.07 14.42 -6.63
N ARG A 197 10.62 13.22 -6.46
CA ARG A 197 9.81 12.01 -6.22
C ARG A 197 9.03 12.09 -4.91
N ARG A 198 9.49 12.96 -3.99
CA ARG A 198 8.84 13.24 -2.70
C ARG A 198 7.82 14.38 -2.77
N ASP A 199 7.79 15.12 -3.87
CA ASP A 199 6.79 16.17 -4.10
C ASP A 199 5.46 15.52 -4.51
N PRO A 200 4.39 15.63 -3.72
CA PRO A 200 3.14 14.94 -4.01
C PRO A 200 2.51 15.33 -5.34
N MET A 201 2.59 16.61 -5.72
CA MET A 201 1.99 17.10 -6.95
C MET A 201 2.81 16.66 -8.17
N LYS A 202 4.11 16.94 -8.17
CA LYS A 202 4.98 16.61 -9.31
C LYS A 202 5.04 15.10 -9.56
N ALA A 203 5.19 14.31 -8.47
CA ALA A 203 5.20 12.86 -8.57
C ALA A 203 3.87 12.31 -9.11
N SER A 204 2.72 12.90 -8.75
CA SER A 204 1.41 12.46 -9.25
C SER A 204 1.25 12.71 -10.75
N TYR A 205 1.65 13.87 -11.25
CA TYR A 205 1.62 14.13 -12.70
C TYR A 205 2.60 13.23 -13.46
N ALA A 206 3.79 13.00 -12.93
CA ALA A 206 4.76 12.06 -13.52
C ALA A 206 4.20 10.63 -13.56
N ALA A 207 3.54 10.18 -12.48
CA ALA A 207 2.93 8.87 -12.41
C ALA A 207 1.76 8.72 -13.39
N ALA A 208 0.87 9.71 -13.47
CA ALA A 208 -0.21 9.70 -14.43
C ALA A 208 0.31 9.63 -15.88
N HIS A 209 1.37 10.38 -16.20
CA HIS A 209 2.01 10.28 -17.52
C HIS A 209 2.58 8.87 -17.76
N TYR A 210 3.31 8.31 -16.80
CA TYR A 210 3.86 6.95 -16.91
C TYR A 210 2.77 5.90 -17.09
N LEU A 211 1.69 5.95 -16.32
CA LEU A 211 0.54 5.06 -16.44
C LEU A 211 -0.14 5.17 -17.81
N SER A 212 -0.25 6.39 -18.35
CA SER A 212 -0.76 6.62 -19.71
C SER A 212 0.12 5.94 -20.77
N ASP A 213 1.45 6.02 -20.63
CA ASP A 213 2.38 5.36 -21.55
C ASP A 213 2.30 3.83 -21.44
N LEU A 214 2.21 3.30 -20.24
CA LEU A 214 2.00 1.87 -20.02
C LEU A 214 0.68 1.38 -20.66
N TYR A 215 -0.39 2.17 -20.54
CA TYR A 215 -1.66 1.79 -21.16
C TYR A 215 -1.58 1.76 -22.69
N ARG A 216 -0.82 2.65 -23.31
CA ARG A 216 -0.56 2.60 -24.78
C ARG A 216 0.16 1.30 -25.20
N ILE A 217 0.98 0.72 -24.31
CA ILE A 217 1.72 -0.52 -24.59
C ILE A 217 0.82 -1.76 -24.41
N PHE A 218 0.10 -1.83 -23.29
CA PHE A 218 -0.59 -3.04 -22.89
C PHE A 218 -2.08 -3.07 -23.24
N GLY A 219 -2.77 -1.92 -23.21
CA GLY A 219 -4.20 -1.78 -23.51
C GLY A 219 -5.13 -2.40 -22.46
N ASP A 220 -4.59 -2.90 -21.35
CA ASP A 220 -5.30 -3.54 -20.26
C ASP A 220 -4.81 -3.00 -18.92
N TRP A 221 -5.71 -2.61 -18.03
CA TRP A 221 -5.34 -1.94 -16.78
C TRP A 221 -4.69 -2.88 -15.76
N ASN A 222 -5.07 -4.15 -15.71
CA ASN A 222 -4.42 -5.11 -14.81
C ASN A 222 -2.97 -5.34 -15.22
N LEU A 223 -2.71 -5.40 -16.54
CA LEU A 223 -1.34 -5.47 -17.07
C LEU A 223 -0.57 -4.17 -16.86
N VAL A 224 -1.23 -3.01 -16.91
CA VAL A 224 -0.61 -1.71 -16.61
C VAL A 224 -0.16 -1.64 -15.16
N ILE A 225 -1.01 -2.02 -14.21
CA ILE A 225 -0.68 -2.06 -12.78
C ILE A 225 0.47 -3.03 -12.53
N ALA A 226 0.42 -4.20 -13.13
CA ALA A 226 1.51 -5.18 -13.05
C ALA A 226 2.82 -4.63 -13.63
N ALA A 227 2.76 -3.93 -14.78
CA ALA A 227 3.93 -3.34 -15.43
C ALA A 227 4.48 -2.13 -14.64
N TYR A 228 3.64 -1.38 -13.96
CA TYR A 228 4.07 -0.32 -13.06
C TYR A 228 4.96 -0.88 -11.94
N ASN A 229 4.54 -1.99 -11.32
CA ASN A 229 5.26 -2.65 -10.24
C ASN A 229 6.51 -3.42 -10.73
N ALA A 230 6.33 -4.34 -11.67
CA ALA A 230 7.39 -5.26 -12.10
C ALA A 230 8.29 -4.73 -13.22
N GLY A 231 7.88 -3.63 -13.86
CA GLY A 231 8.49 -3.09 -15.07
C GLY A 231 7.92 -3.71 -16.35
N PRO A 232 7.76 -2.89 -17.43
CA PRO A 232 7.12 -3.32 -18.67
C PRO A 232 7.83 -4.47 -19.38
N ASP A 233 9.17 -4.55 -19.27
CA ASP A 233 9.94 -5.63 -19.88
C ASP A 233 9.64 -6.99 -19.27
N ASN A 234 9.40 -7.05 -17.96
CA ASN A 234 9.08 -8.30 -17.28
C ASN A 234 7.69 -8.78 -17.67
N ILE A 235 6.71 -7.89 -17.75
CA ILE A 235 5.36 -8.23 -18.21
C ILE A 235 5.39 -8.68 -19.67
N ASN A 236 6.15 -8.03 -20.55
CA ASN A 236 6.33 -8.48 -21.92
C ASN A 236 6.99 -9.88 -22.02
N LYS A 237 7.91 -10.19 -21.10
CA LYS A 237 8.49 -11.55 -21.01
C LYS A 237 7.43 -12.57 -20.59
N ALA A 238 6.61 -12.25 -19.58
CA ALA A 238 5.54 -13.12 -19.11
C ALA A 238 4.50 -13.38 -20.22
N ILE A 239 4.05 -12.35 -20.92
CA ILE A 239 3.14 -12.47 -22.07
C ILE A 239 3.74 -13.40 -23.14
N ARG A 240 5.04 -13.24 -23.46
CA ARG A 240 5.69 -14.13 -24.43
C ARG A 240 5.77 -15.59 -23.95
N ARG A 241 6.04 -15.84 -22.66
CA ARG A 241 6.04 -17.20 -22.08
C ARG A 241 4.66 -17.85 -22.16
N ALA A 242 3.61 -17.06 -21.95
CA ALA A 242 2.22 -17.50 -22.05
C ALA A 242 1.69 -17.58 -23.49
N GLY A 243 2.56 -17.61 -24.51
CA GLY A 243 2.13 -17.72 -25.90
C GLY A 243 1.42 -16.47 -26.45
N GLY A 244 1.63 -15.30 -25.86
CA GLY A 244 1.04 -14.05 -26.31
C GLY A 244 -0.27 -13.67 -25.61
N VAL A 245 -0.68 -14.41 -24.60
CA VAL A 245 -1.88 -14.12 -23.81
C VAL A 245 -1.69 -12.81 -23.05
N LYS A 246 -2.64 -11.88 -23.20
CA LYS A 246 -2.67 -10.57 -22.52
C LYS A 246 -3.74 -10.56 -21.44
N ASP A 247 -3.65 -11.44 -20.49
CA ASP A 247 -4.52 -11.52 -19.31
C ASP A 247 -3.63 -11.69 -18.09
N TYR A 248 -3.74 -10.77 -17.14
CA TYR A 248 -2.91 -10.75 -15.93
C TYR A 248 -3.00 -12.06 -15.15
N TRP A 249 -4.22 -12.57 -14.93
CA TRP A 249 -4.44 -13.76 -14.12
C TRP A 249 -3.97 -15.07 -14.79
N GLN A 250 -3.81 -15.06 -16.12
CA GLN A 250 -3.26 -16.19 -16.85
C GLN A 250 -1.74 -16.13 -16.99
N ILE A 251 -1.13 -14.94 -16.88
CA ILE A 251 0.34 -14.79 -16.92
C ILE A 251 0.96 -14.69 -15.53
N TYR A 252 0.14 -14.57 -14.50
CA TYR A 252 0.55 -14.61 -13.11
C TYR A 252 1.01 -16.03 -12.77
N PRO A 253 2.25 -16.22 -12.20
CA PRO A 253 2.79 -17.54 -11.88
C PRO A 253 2.05 -18.21 -10.75
#